data_00ceaaf1edaa174837957d7011e2d9a5
#
_entry.id   00ceaaf1edaa174837957d7011e2d9a5
#
_cell.length_a   1.000
_cell.length_b   1.000
_cell.length_c   1.000
_cell.angle_alpha   90.00
_cell.angle_beta   90.00
_cell.angle_gamma   90.00
#
_symmetry.space_group_name_H-M   'P 1'
#
loop_
_entity.id
_entity.type
_entity.pdbx_description
1 polymer ?
#
loop_
_entity_poly.entity_id
_entity_poly.type
_entity_poly.pdbx_seq_one_letter_code
_entity_poly.pdbx_strand_id
1 'polypeptide(L)'
;MSRKYWFVPLGVTVALAFAAIRSDAQVKQHCTNATLHGSYAFRATGELFAAVARFVFDGNGHLTATFFGRSPGNPFGPVEFDGTYSVSPECIVSDTWGGSNHTSVIYEQGKGYFILNSSPDGDPDADSVNSGEGIRQ
;
A
#
# COMPACT_ATOMS: atom_id res chain seq x y z
N MET A 1 -0.71 57.49 -66.88
CA MET A 1 -1.52 56.62 -66.00
C MET A 1 -0.53 55.81 -65.14
N SER A 2 -0.36 56.21 -63.90
CA SER A 2 0.59 55.59 -62.96
C SER A 2 -0.20 54.69 -62.02
N ARG A 3 0.03 53.37 -62.08
CA ARG A 3 -0.54 52.42 -61.13
C ARG A 3 0.42 52.26 -59.93
N LYS A 4 -0.01 52.72 -58.75
CA LYS A 4 0.68 52.49 -57.47
C LYS A 4 0.28 51.15 -56.99
N TYR A 5 1.25 50.20 -56.83
CA TYR A 5 1.08 48.94 -56.15
C TYR A 5 1.32 49.13 -54.67
N TRP A 6 0.31 48.88 -53.88
CA TRP A 6 0.41 48.83 -52.45
C TRP A 6 0.88 47.39 -52.01
N PHE A 7 2.06 47.29 -51.46
CA PHE A 7 2.53 46.09 -50.80
C PHE A 7 2.00 46.08 -49.38
N VAL A 8 1.17 45.09 -49.06
CA VAL A 8 0.77 44.78 -47.67
C VAL A 8 1.76 43.74 -47.13
N PRO A 9 2.53 44.00 -46.04
CA PRO A 9 3.36 42.97 -45.46
C PRO A 9 2.49 42.00 -44.65
N LEU A 10 2.47 40.73 -45.05
CA LEU A 10 1.91 39.65 -44.25
C LEU A 10 2.80 39.45 -43.04
N GLY A 11 2.35 39.92 -41.90
CA GLY A 11 2.96 39.60 -40.61
C GLY A 11 2.64 38.15 -40.22
N VAL A 12 3.65 37.28 -40.27
CA VAL A 12 3.58 35.94 -39.74
C VAL A 12 3.74 36.01 -38.22
N THR A 13 2.64 35.90 -37.50
CA THR A 13 2.65 35.77 -36.03
C THR A 13 2.93 34.30 -35.68
N VAL A 14 4.18 33.99 -35.31
CA VAL A 14 4.52 32.69 -34.76
C VAL A 14 4.05 32.65 -33.30
N ALA A 15 2.94 32.01 -33.05
CA ALA A 15 2.49 31.69 -31.68
C ALA A 15 3.35 30.55 -31.12
N LEU A 16 4.32 30.89 -30.28
CA LEU A 16 5.07 29.91 -29.45
C LEU A 16 4.10 29.35 -28.39
N ALA A 17 3.54 28.19 -28.66
CA ALA A 17 2.85 27.40 -27.65
C ALA A 17 3.89 26.85 -26.67
N PHE A 18 4.03 27.50 -25.54
CA PHE A 18 4.73 26.91 -24.38
C PHE A 18 3.89 25.74 -23.87
N ALA A 19 4.26 24.51 -24.27
CA ALA A 19 3.80 23.31 -23.59
C ALA A 19 4.37 23.36 -22.16
N ALA A 20 3.53 23.73 -21.20
CA ALA A 20 3.85 23.61 -19.79
C ALA A 20 4.05 22.11 -19.49
N ILE A 21 5.30 21.68 -19.44
CA ILE A 21 5.67 20.38 -18.91
C ILE A 21 5.26 20.45 -17.44
N ARG A 22 4.10 19.90 -17.11
CA ARG A 22 3.72 19.63 -15.73
C ARG A 22 4.67 18.55 -15.27
N SER A 23 5.73 18.93 -14.58
CA SER A 23 6.45 18.04 -13.73
C SER A 23 5.46 17.62 -12.63
N ASP A 24 4.85 16.44 -12.78
CA ASP A 24 4.20 15.80 -11.67
C ASP A 24 5.31 15.52 -10.64
N ALA A 25 5.53 16.51 -9.77
CA ALA A 25 6.28 16.29 -8.56
C ALA A 25 5.48 15.23 -7.81
N GLN A 26 5.91 13.98 -7.91
CA GLN A 26 5.39 12.91 -7.08
C GLN A 26 5.46 13.40 -5.65
N VAL A 27 4.33 13.72 -5.07
CA VAL A 27 4.23 14.04 -3.65
C VAL A 27 4.73 12.80 -2.95
N LYS A 28 5.97 12.86 -2.43
CA LYS A 28 6.56 11.75 -1.71
C LYS A 28 5.63 11.46 -0.54
N GLN A 29 4.95 10.32 -0.61
CA GLN A 29 4.04 9.89 0.43
C GLN A 29 4.86 9.77 1.73
N HIS A 30 4.44 10.48 2.77
CA HIS A 30 5.06 10.41 4.09
C HIS A 30 4.07 9.72 5.02
N CYS A 31 4.44 8.53 5.48
CA CYS A 31 3.60 7.71 6.34
C CYS A 31 4.00 7.83 7.82
N THR A 32 3.05 7.54 8.68
CA THR A 32 3.20 7.39 10.13
C THR A 32 2.29 6.26 10.59
N ASN A 33 2.35 5.87 11.86
CA ASN A 33 1.42 4.89 12.41
C ASN A 33 -0.05 5.27 12.17
N ALA A 34 -0.38 6.56 12.22
CA ALA A 34 -1.74 7.05 11.96
C ALA A 34 -2.21 6.83 10.50
N THR A 35 -1.32 6.51 9.58
CA THR A 35 -1.69 6.15 8.21
C THR A 35 -2.47 4.83 8.17
N LEU A 36 -2.14 3.89 9.07
CA LEU A 36 -2.92 2.69 9.32
C LEU A 36 -3.84 2.93 10.53
N HIS A 37 -5.11 3.20 10.26
CA HIS A 37 -6.13 3.42 11.27
C HIS A 37 -7.48 2.87 10.82
N GLY A 38 -8.17 2.16 11.70
CA GLY A 38 -9.50 1.57 11.45
C GLY A 38 -9.46 0.11 11.02
N SER A 39 -10.52 -0.36 10.43
CA SER A 39 -10.72 -1.76 10.05
C SER A 39 -10.25 -2.05 8.63
N TYR A 40 -9.63 -3.21 8.46
CA TYR A 40 -9.17 -3.73 7.17
C TYR A 40 -9.68 -5.16 6.99
N ALA A 41 -10.27 -5.43 5.84
CA ALA A 41 -10.50 -6.80 5.39
C ALA A 41 -9.17 -7.35 4.85
N PHE A 42 -8.79 -8.52 5.29
CA PHE A 42 -7.50 -9.13 4.99
C PHE A 42 -7.69 -10.50 4.37
N ARG A 43 -6.82 -10.82 3.44
CA ARG A 43 -6.63 -12.17 2.92
C ARG A 43 -5.17 -12.52 2.84
N ALA A 44 -4.84 -13.76 3.12
CA ALA A 44 -3.50 -14.30 2.92
C ALA A 44 -3.55 -15.69 2.33
N THR A 45 -2.51 -16.02 1.58
CA THR A 45 -2.29 -17.34 1.02
C THR A 45 -0.82 -17.74 1.17
N GLY A 46 -0.57 -19.00 1.41
CA GLY A 46 0.73 -19.64 1.42
C GLY A 46 0.64 -21.02 0.80
N GLU A 47 1.72 -21.78 0.81
CA GLU A 47 1.79 -23.09 0.17
C GLU A 47 0.73 -24.06 0.75
N LEU A 48 0.55 -24.06 2.08
CA LEU A 48 -0.38 -24.95 2.79
C LEU A 48 -1.41 -24.18 3.63
N PHE A 49 -1.66 -22.92 3.28
CA PHE A 49 -2.44 -22.03 4.12
C PHE A 49 -3.25 -21.06 3.28
N ALA A 50 -4.48 -20.84 3.71
CA ALA A 50 -5.32 -19.76 3.21
C ALA A 50 -6.12 -19.17 4.37
N ALA A 51 -6.20 -17.86 4.46
CA ALA A 51 -6.93 -17.17 5.51
C ALA A 51 -7.64 -15.92 5.02
N VAL A 52 -8.71 -15.59 5.74
CA VAL A 52 -9.32 -14.27 5.74
C VAL A 52 -9.35 -13.75 7.16
N ALA A 53 -9.23 -12.45 7.32
CA ALA A 53 -9.23 -11.84 8.64
C ALA A 53 -9.81 -10.42 8.61
N ARG A 54 -10.12 -9.94 9.80
CA ARG A 54 -10.35 -8.53 10.06
C ARG A 54 -9.24 -8.02 10.95
N PHE A 55 -8.47 -7.06 10.45
CA PHE A 55 -7.52 -6.29 11.23
C PHE A 55 -8.13 -4.97 11.68
N VAL A 56 -7.79 -4.53 12.88
CA VAL A 56 -8.12 -3.21 13.39
C VAL A 56 -6.83 -2.57 13.90
N PHE A 57 -6.43 -1.48 13.24
CA PHE A 57 -5.27 -0.68 13.63
C PHE A 57 -5.74 0.54 14.42
N ASP A 58 -5.10 0.85 15.54
CA ASP A 58 -5.47 1.99 16.39
C ASP A 58 -4.87 3.33 15.95
N GLY A 59 -3.94 3.31 14.98
CA GLY A 59 -3.21 4.49 14.52
C GLY A 59 -2.00 4.87 15.39
N ASN A 60 -1.77 4.16 16.49
CA ASN A 60 -0.72 4.48 17.47
C ASN A 60 0.34 3.37 17.61
N GLY A 61 0.18 2.26 16.89
CA GLY A 61 1.14 1.16 16.90
C GLY A 61 0.62 -0.14 17.51
N HIS A 62 -0.67 -0.22 17.80
CA HIS A 62 -1.32 -1.45 18.26
C HIS A 62 -2.35 -1.93 17.23
N LEU A 63 -2.45 -3.24 17.06
CA LEU A 63 -3.42 -3.88 16.18
C LEU A 63 -4.09 -5.05 16.89
N THR A 64 -5.31 -5.35 16.47
CA THR A 64 -6.00 -6.59 16.78
C THR A 64 -6.45 -7.26 15.50
N ALA A 65 -6.55 -8.58 15.50
CA ALA A 65 -6.99 -9.32 14.33
C ALA A 65 -7.85 -10.51 14.72
N THR A 66 -8.90 -10.77 13.93
CA THR A 66 -9.71 -11.97 14.03
C THR A 66 -9.56 -12.77 12.74
N PHE A 67 -9.00 -13.97 12.84
CA PHE A 67 -8.67 -14.85 11.73
C PHE A 67 -9.60 -16.03 11.59
N PHE A 68 -9.85 -16.37 10.34
CA PHE A 68 -10.44 -17.64 9.90
C PHE A 68 -9.56 -18.19 8.79
N GLY A 69 -9.22 -19.44 8.85
CA GLY A 69 -8.33 -20.02 7.86
C GLY A 69 -8.51 -21.50 7.66
N ARG A 70 -7.68 -22.03 6.77
CA ARG A 70 -7.59 -23.45 6.47
C ARG A 70 -6.13 -23.83 6.24
N SER A 71 -5.67 -24.81 6.96
CA SER A 71 -4.46 -25.59 6.68
C SER A 71 -4.84 -26.97 6.14
N PRO A 72 -3.90 -27.78 5.62
CA PRO A 72 -4.21 -29.09 5.05
C PRO A 72 -5.07 -29.94 5.99
N GLY A 73 -6.30 -30.20 5.52
CA GLY A 73 -7.26 -31.03 6.23
C GLY A 73 -8.10 -30.37 7.30
N ASN A 74 -7.72 -29.21 7.84
CA ASN A 74 -8.38 -28.59 8.98
C ASN A 74 -8.72 -27.12 8.80
N PRO A 75 -9.99 -26.72 8.88
CA PRO A 75 -10.37 -25.33 9.07
C PRO A 75 -10.04 -24.90 10.51
N PHE A 76 -9.71 -23.62 10.70
CA PHE A 76 -9.50 -23.04 12.03
C PHE A 76 -10.14 -21.64 12.13
N GLY A 77 -10.38 -21.23 13.35
CA GLY A 77 -10.93 -19.92 13.68
C GLY A 77 -12.37 -19.96 14.21
N PRO A 78 -12.83 -18.83 14.82
CA PRO A 78 -12.09 -17.59 14.94
C PRO A 78 -10.87 -17.74 15.87
N VAL A 79 -9.73 -17.16 15.46
CA VAL A 79 -8.56 -17.00 16.32
C VAL A 79 -8.29 -15.50 16.41
N GLU A 80 -8.11 -15.01 17.63
CA GLU A 80 -7.82 -13.60 17.87
C GLU A 80 -6.34 -13.40 18.19
N PHE A 81 -5.77 -12.36 17.63
CA PHE A 81 -4.41 -11.93 17.85
C PHE A 81 -4.38 -10.46 18.28
N ASP A 82 -3.51 -10.17 19.23
CA ASP A 82 -3.02 -8.83 19.51
C ASP A 82 -1.62 -8.69 18.94
N GLY A 83 -1.28 -7.48 18.51
CA GLY A 83 0.03 -7.21 17.96
C GLY A 83 0.41 -5.75 18.00
N THR A 84 1.65 -5.51 17.60
CA THR A 84 2.19 -4.15 17.49
C THR A 84 2.68 -3.89 16.08
N TYR A 85 2.70 -2.63 15.69
CA TYR A 85 3.23 -2.20 14.41
C TYR A 85 3.94 -0.86 14.50
N SER A 86 4.84 -0.61 13.55
CA SER A 86 5.46 0.68 13.34
C SER A 86 5.53 0.98 11.83
N VAL A 87 5.32 2.24 11.47
CA VAL A 87 5.30 2.68 10.08
C VAL A 87 6.43 3.67 9.84
N SER A 88 7.31 3.37 8.89
CA SER A 88 8.37 4.28 8.47
C SER A 88 7.84 5.40 7.56
N PRO A 89 8.58 6.52 7.43
CA PRO A 89 8.21 7.60 6.50
C PRO A 89 8.07 7.15 5.04
N GLU A 90 8.73 6.05 4.65
CA GLU A 90 8.68 5.44 3.32
C GLU A 90 7.48 4.50 3.14
N CYS A 91 6.56 4.47 4.13
CA CYS A 91 5.36 3.63 4.11
C CYS A 91 5.62 2.12 4.22
N ILE A 92 6.75 1.76 4.83
CA ILE A 92 7.06 0.39 5.19
C ILE A 92 6.56 0.15 6.62
N VAL A 93 5.85 -0.92 6.82
CA VAL A 93 5.36 -1.37 8.13
C VAL A 93 6.20 -2.54 8.61
N SER A 94 6.60 -2.50 9.87
CA SER A 94 7.09 -3.67 10.59
C SER A 94 6.07 -4.00 11.66
N ASP A 95 5.56 -5.21 11.64
CA ASP A 95 4.56 -5.65 12.60
C ASP A 95 4.85 -7.04 13.17
N THR A 96 4.34 -7.30 14.36
CA THR A 96 4.46 -8.56 15.07
C THR A 96 3.11 -8.94 15.64
N TRP A 97 2.59 -10.08 15.23
CA TRP A 97 1.36 -10.69 15.74
C TRP A 97 1.38 -12.20 15.50
N GLY A 98 0.62 -12.96 16.30
CA GLY A 98 0.56 -14.41 16.18
C GLY A 98 1.90 -15.12 16.43
N GLY A 99 2.88 -14.43 17.05
CA GLY A 99 4.23 -14.96 17.28
C GLY A 99 5.20 -14.76 16.11
N SER A 100 4.77 -14.17 15.00
CA SER A 100 5.56 -13.97 13.79
C SER A 100 5.80 -12.49 13.49
N ASN A 101 6.89 -12.21 12.79
CA ASN A 101 7.23 -10.88 12.29
C ASN A 101 6.80 -10.75 10.82
N HIS A 102 6.31 -9.57 10.48
CA HIS A 102 5.86 -9.28 9.13
C HIS A 102 6.42 -7.95 8.64
N THR A 103 6.54 -7.85 7.34
CA THR A 103 6.85 -6.60 6.66
C THR A 103 5.74 -6.30 5.66
N SER A 104 5.23 -5.08 5.70
CA SER A 104 4.16 -4.63 4.81
C SER A 104 4.52 -3.35 4.10
N VAL A 105 3.89 -3.11 2.97
CA VAL A 105 3.98 -1.85 2.21
C VAL A 105 2.58 -1.26 2.08
N ILE A 106 2.42 -0.03 2.56
CA ILE A 106 1.16 0.71 2.46
C ILE A 106 1.03 1.29 1.05
N TYR A 107 -0.15 1.19 0.47
CA TYR A 107 -0.49 1.85 -0.79
C TYR A 107 -1.67 2.82 -0.61
N GLU A 108 -1.78 3.77 -1.54
CA GLU A 108 -2.86 4.76 -1.63
C GLU A 108 -3.23 5.43 -0.30
N GLN A 109 -2.21 5.91 0.45
CA GLN A 109 -2.38 6.65 1.71
C GLN A 109 -3.18 5.88 2.79
N GLY A 110 -2.94 4.58 2.90
CA GLY A 110 -3.58 3.73 3.90
C GLY A 110 -4.92 3.14 3.47
N LYS A 111 -5.25 3.15 2.18
CA LYS A 111 -6.39 2.39 1.67
C LYS A 111 -6.16 0.89 1.78
N GLY A 112 -4.90 0.46 1.74
CA GLY A 112 -4.54 -0.91 1.95
C GLY A 112 -3.04 -1.11 2.11
N TYR A 113 -2.65 -2.37 2.28
CA TYR A 113 -1.27 -2.79 2.41
C TYR A 113 -1.07 -4.20 1.87
N PHE A 114 0.11 -4.45 1.34
CA PHE A 114 0.61 -5.79 1.05
C PHE A 114 1.49 -6.24 2.19
N ILE A 115 1.43 -7.52 2.55
CA ILE A 115 2.16 -8.10 3.68
C ILE A 115 2.91 -9.35 3.26
N LEU A 116 4.08 -9.54 3.86
CA LEU A 116 4.91 -10.73 3.75
C LEU A 116 5.33 -11.15 5.15
N ASN A 117 5.31 -12.45 5.44
CA ASN A 117 5.98 -12.98 6.63
C ASN A 117 7.49 -12.75 6.47
N SER A 118 8.11 -12.15 7.47
CA SER A 118 9.53 -11.81 7.52
C SER A 118 10.22 -12.36 8.77
N SER A 119 9.63 -13.39 9.40
CA SER A 119 10.26 -14.09 10.51
C SER A 119 11.62 -14.67 10.10
N PRO A 120 12.63 -14.62 10.96
CA PRO A 120 13.96 -15.15 10.63
C PRO A 120 13.93 -16.68 10.48
N ASP A 121 14.89 -17.21 9.72
CA ASP A 121 15.07 -18.65 9.55
C ASP A 121 15.13 -19.36 10.90
N GLY A 122 14.44 -20.50 11.00
CA GLY A 122 14.33 -21.29 12.23
C GLY A 122 13.08 -21.03 13.06
N ASP A 123 12.27 -20.03 12.71
CA ASP A 123 10.91 -19.91 13.17
C ASP A 123 10.05 -20.97 12.44
N PRO A 124 9.21 -21.75 13.12
CA PRO A 124 8.34 -22.74 12.46
C PRO A 124 7.41 -22.13 11.43
N ASP A 125 7.15 -20.83 11.51
CA ASP A 125 6.36 -20.09 10.53
C ASP A 125 7.22 -19.49 9.39
N ALA A 126 8.56 -19.47 9.51
CA ALA A 126 9.47 -18.92 8.51
C ALA A 126 9.48 -19.72 7.19
N ASP A 127 9.28 -21.04 7.29
CA ASP A 127 9.20 -21.93 6.13
C ASP A 127 7.88 -21.74 5.34
N SER A 128 6.92 -21.03 5.91
CA SER A 128 5.68 -20.70 5.21
C SER A 128 5.82 -19.38 4.45
N VAL A 129 6.04 -19.43 3.14
CA VAL A 129 5.96 -18.24 2.29
C VAL A 129 4.51 -17.78 2.24
N ASN A 130 4.16 -16.93 3.19
CA ASN A 130 2.82 -16.37 3.30
C ASN A 130 2.83 -14.94 2.82
N SER A 131 1.95 -14.63 1.89
CA SER A 131 1.70 -13.25 1.45
C SER A 131 0.22 -12.94 1.54
N GLY A 132 -0.08 -11.67 1.72
CA GLY A 132 -1.46 -11.22 1.86
C GLY A 132 -1.67 -9.78 1.48
N GLU A 133 -2.91 -9.38 1.56
CA GLU A 133 -3.36 -8.02 1.28
C GLU A 133 -4.45 -7.63 2.28
N GLY A 134 -4.34 -6.41 2.81
CA GLY A 134 -5.36 -5.77 3.62
C GLY A 134 -5.97 -4.58 2.90
N ILE A 135 -7.30 -4.49 2.86
CA ILE A 135 -8.05 -3.40 2.23
C ILE A 135 -8.93 -2.74 3.29
N ARG A 136 -8.84 -1.42 3.40
CA ARG A 136 -9.65 -0.63 4.35
C ARG A 136 -11.14 -0.78 4.06
N GLN A 137 -11.92 -0.98 5.11
CA GLN A 137 -13.36 -1.07 5.07
C GLN A 137 -14.04 0.28 5.31
#